data_fc6b9e06ae0fb221a57caa724c57e53f
#
_entry.id   fc6b9e06ae0fb221a57caa724c57e53f
#
_cell.length_a   1.000
_cell.length_b   1.000
_cell.length_c   1.000
_cell.angle_alpha   90.00
_cell.angle_beta   90.00
_cell.angle_gamma   90.00
#
_symmetry.space_group_name_H-M   'P 1'
#
loop_
_entity.id
_entity.type
_entity.pdbx_description
1 polymer ?
#
loop_
_entity_poly.entity_id
_entity_poly.type
_entity_poly.pdbx_seq_one_letter_code
_entity_poly.pdbx_strand_id
1 'polypeptide(L)'
;MILVLISPRQAALPFAQWLPEEAGRLVAVTADGAPVGEGFTEVVTVPDYTDDDAVLTAAREAARRHRPRAVLALAEADVERAALLRRELALPGLDSVAAAAYRDKVLMKQYASAAGLPVPAFAPVASVDDITDFMADRPGRVVVKPRSGSGSTGVHVLDAPGQADALAEQVAGGSYEVEEFIDGTLHHVDVFRAEGEPVAAVASRYTGAGCLTHWEDAPLGSRNLDPADPLHERLVRETWRLIDALPSPDTLCAHAEFFVTDSGRIVLCEVAARIGGGPIPAMLRHILGTDPRELWARVECGLPVALDAVRNHARTAPRAAFCGIPPKHGRVLRLPEPPPGATDFVLNTRIGDDWSGERYRLRKSGDFLATWVITDPDPTVLDSRLDATAQLVGAGFGWDDTDPPAPVSAVSGRTEGGPR
;
A
#
# COMPACT_ATOMS: atom_id res chain seq x y z
N MET A 1 -3.14 -19.68 21.33
CA MET A 1 -3.38 -19.74 19.89
C MET A 1 -3.37 -18.33 19.32
N ILE A 2 -2.91 -18.16 18.09
CA ILE A 2 -3.00 -16.93 17.30
C ILE A 2 -3.80 -17.26 16.05
N LEU A 3 -4.82 -16.47 15.74
CA LEU A 3 -5.59 -16.57 14.52
C LEU A 3 -4.95 -15.62 13.49
N VAL A 4 -4.57 -16.15 12.32
CA VAL A 4 -3.93 -15.39 11.25
C VAL A 4 -4.85 -15.33 10.04
N LEU A 5 -5.26 -14.12 9.65
CA LEU A 5 -5.95 -13.89 8.38
C LEU A 5 -4.88 -13.74 7.30
N ILE A 6 -4.91 -14.61 6.28
CA ILE A 6 -3.86 -14.68 5.27
C ILE A 6 -4.46 -14.47 3.90
N SER A 7 -4.32 -13.28 3.35
CA SER A 7 -4.70 -13.03 1.95
C SER A 7 -3.87 -13.91 1.00
N PRO A 8 -4.40 -14.36 -0.14
CA PRO A 8 -3.69 -15.24 -1.08
C PRO A 8 -2.31 -14.73 -1.51
N ARG A 9 -2.14 -13.40 -1.64
CA ARG A 9 -0.85 -12.77 -1.97
C ARG A 9 0.21 -12.90 -0.86
N GLN A 10 -0.20 -13.22 0.36
CA GLN A 10 0.66 -13.34 1.55
C GLN A 10 0.79 -14.78 2.03
N ALA A 11 0.18 -15.74 1.33
CA ALA A 11 0.12 -17.13 1.77
C ALA A 11 1.49 -17.80 1.91
N ALA A 12 2.47 -17.39 1.10
CA ALA A 12 3.85 -17.89 1.17
C ALA A 12 4.71 -17.23 2.26
N LEU A 13 4.18 -16.29 3.05
CA LEU A 13 4.95 -15.66 4.13
C LEU A 13 5.24 -16.66 5.24
N PRO A 14 6.45 -16.63 5.84
CA PRO A 14 6.90 -17.65 6.78
C PRO A 14 6.45 -17.37 8.22
N PHE A 15 5.14 -17.24 8.46
CA PHE A 15 4.56 -16.89 9.75
C PHE A 15 5.07 -17.74 10.93
N ALA A 16 5.19 -19.06 10.73
CA ALA A 16 5.67 -19.95 11.79
C ALA A 16 7.17 -19.72 12.11
N GLN A 17 7.96 -19.27 11.12
CA GLN A 17 9.36 -18.92 11.37
C GLN A 17 9.49 -17.56 12.09
N TRP A 18 8.58 -16.64 11.83
CA TRP A 18 8.50 -15.35 12.51
C TRP A 18 8.02 -15.48 13.98
N LEU A 19 7.23 -16.51 14.27
CA LEU A 19 6.59 -16.72 15.56
C LEU A 19 6.96 -18.10 16.15
N PRO A 20 8.26 -18.43 16.30
CA PRO A 20 8.69 -19.77 16.71
C PRO A 20 8.20 -20.14 18.12
N GLU A 21 7.99 -19.16 18.98
CA GLU A 21 7.43 -19.37 20.33
C GLU A 21 5.97 -19.85 20.30
N GLU A 22 5.29 -19.63 19.18
CA GLU A 22 3.90 -20.04 18.92
C GLU A 22 3.81 -21.29 18.02
N ALA A 23 4.91 -22.02 17.83
CA ALA A 23 4.92 -23.26 17.07
C ALA A 23 3.85 -24.24 17.56
N GLY A 24 3.01 -24.75 16.63
CA GLY A 24 1.85 -25.58 16.95
C GLY A 24 0.69 -24.83 17.62
N ARG A 25 0.68 -23.47 17.58
CA ARG A 25 -0.38 -22.63 18.14
C ARG A 25 -0.87 -21.56 17.17
N LEU A 26 -0.63 -21.75 15.88
CA LEU A 26 -1.12 -20.87 14.80
C LEU A 26 -2.30 -21.52 14.09
N VAL A 27 -3.34 -20.75 13.82
CA VAL A 27 -4.49 -21.15 13.00
C VAL A 27 -4.65 -20.13 11.88
N ALA A 28 -4.69 -20.60 10.64
CA ALA A 28 -4.85 -19.75 9.47
C ALA A 28 -6.28 -19.77 8.92
N VAL A 29 -6.73 -18.64 8.37
CA VAL A 29 -7.87 -18.55 7.46
C VAL A 29 -7.40 -17.96 6.15
N THR A 30 -7.61 -18.65 5.03
CA THR A 30 -7.12 -18.25 3.71
C THR A 30 -8.02 -18.77 2.59
N ALA A 31 -7.66 -18.49 1.32
CA ALA A 31 -8.37 -19.04 0.15
C ALA A 31 -8.01 -20.51 -0.10
N ASP A 32 -8.92 -21.23 -0.73
CA ASP A 32 -8.66 -22.56 -1.26
C ASP A 32 -7.44 -22.57 -2.19
N GLY A 33 -6.56 -23.57 -2.02
CA GLY A 33 -5.35 -23.72 -2.82
C GLY A 33 -4.24 -22.70 -2.57
N ALA A 34 -4.39 -21.80 -1.58
CA ALA A 34 -3.34 -20.87 -1.20
C ALA A 34 -2.12 -21.63 -0.62
N PRO A 35 -0.87 -21.33 -1.05
CA PRO A 35 0.33 -22.05 -0.64
C PRO A 35 0.80 -21.64 0.75
N VAL A 36 -0.01 -21.93 1.78
CA VAL A 36 0.33 -21.63 3.18
C VAL A 36 1.46 -22.54 3.64
N GLY A 37 2.51 -21.95 4.24
CA GLY A 37 3.64 -22.68 4.80
C GLY A 37 3.27 -23.61 5.96
N GLU A 38 4.22 -24.43 6.38
CA GLU A 38 4.07 -25.34 7.52
C GLU A 38 4.01 -24.60 8.87
N GLY A 39 3.62 -25.32 9.93
CA GLY A 39 3.65 -24.84 11.31
C GLY A 39 2.32 -24.32 11.85
N PHE A 40 1.25 -24.42 11.06
CA PHE A 40 -0.11 -24.16 11.53
C PHE A 40 -0.74 -25.42 12.12
N THR A 41 -1.51 -25.25 13.21
CA THR A 41 -2.32 -26.32 13.81
C THR A 41 -3.51 -26.67 12.92
N GLU A 42 -4.09 -25.65 12.32
CA GLU A 42 -5.21 -25.79 11.37
C GLU A 42 -5.10 -24.68 10.31
N VAL A 43 -5.41 -25.04 9.07
CA VAL A 43 -5.61 -24.09 7.97
C VAL A 43 -7.06 -24.25 7.51
N VAL A 44 -7.86 -23.24 7.75
CA VAL A 44 -9.25 -23.16 7.31
C VAL A 44 -9.27 -22.41 5.99
N THR A 45 -9.90 -22.99 4.98
CA THR A 45 -9.95 -22.36 3.66
C THR A 45 -11.37 -21.94 3.30
N VAL A 46 -11.47 -20.89 2.47
CA VAL A 46 -12.72 -20.41 1.87
C VAL A 46 -12.58 -20.37 0.35
N PRO A 47 -13.65 -20.63 -0.40
CA PRO A 47 -13.61 -20.63 -1.87
C PRO A 47 -13.22 -19.29 -2.46
N ASP A 48 -13.72 -18.19 -1.89
CA ASP A 48 -13.45 -16.83 -2.29
C ASP A 48 -13.04 -15.98 -1.08
N TYR A 49 -11.76 -15.58 -1.05
CA TYR A 49 -11.24 -14.71 0.02
C TYR A 49 -11.68 -13.26 -0.10
N THR A 50 -12.34 -12.86 -1.20
CA THR A 50 -12.93 -11.52 -1.36
C THR A 50 -14.32 -11.42 -0.72
N ASP A 51 -14.94 -12.56 -0.39
CA ASP A 51 -16.20 -12.64 0.34
C ASP A 51 -15.94 -12.46 1.86
N ASP A 52 -16.24 -11.27 2.36
CA ASP A 52 -16.05 -10.91 3.78
C ASP A 52 -16.87 -11.83 4.72
N ASP A 53 -18.09 -12.18 4.35
CA ASP A 53 -18.97 -13.02 5.17
C ASP A 53 -18.43 -14.45 5.27
N ALA A 54 -17.93 -15.01 4.18
CA ALA A 54 -17.30 -16.33 4.16
C ALA A 54 -16.04 -16.36 5.04
N VAL A 55 -15.13 -15.38 4.89
CA VAL A 55 -13.90 -15.27 5.68
C VAL A 55 -14.22 -15.09 7.17
N LEU A 56 -15.14 -14.19 7.51
CA LEU A 56 -15.52 -13.94 8.90
C LEU A 56 -16.21 -15.14 9.53
N THR A 57 -17.05 -15.87 8.79
CA THR A 57 -17.69 -17.10 9.29
C THR A 57 -16.64 -18.16 9.60
N ALA A 58 -15.72 -18.43 8.67
CA ALA A 58 -14.63 -19.37 8.87
C ALA A 58 -13.73 -18.97 10.08
N ALA A 59 -13.40 -17.68 10.19
CA ALA A 59 -12.59 -17.16 11.30
C ALA A 59 -13.30 -17.29 12.67
N ARG A 60 -14.60 -17.00 12.73
CA ARG A 60 -15.42 -17.17 13.95
C ARG A 60 -15.49 -18.63 14.39
N GLU A 61 -15.65 -19.55 13.44
CA GLU A 61 -15.66 -21.00 13.73
C GLU A 61 -14.30 -21.47 14.24
N ALA A 62 -13.21 -21.06 13.60
CA ALA A 62 -11.85 -21.33 14.07
C ALA A 62 -11.64 -20.75 15.48
N ALA A 63 -12.06 -19.50 15.72
CA ALA A 63 -11.94 -18.84 17.01
C ALA A 63 -12.71 -19.58 18.14
N ARG A 64 -13.92 -20.11 17.85
CA ARG A 64 -14.67 -20.92 18.81
C ARG A 64 -13.94 -22.20 19.18
N ARG A 65 -13.29 -22.88 18.22
CA ARG A 65 -12.53 -24.13 18.47
C ARG A 65 -11.24 -23.86 19.22
N HIS A 66 -10.52 -22.81 18.86
CA HIS A 66 -9.12 -22.61 19.28
C HIS A 66 -8.91 -21.50 20.32
N ARG A 67 -9.91 -20.65 20.58
CA ARG A 67 -9.86 -19.53 21.55
C ARG A 67 -8.56 -18.73 21.43
N PRO A 68 -8.35 -18.04 20.30
CA PRO A 68 -7.12 -17.28 20.07
C PRO A 68 -6.99 -16.15 21.10
N ARG A 69 -5.74 -15.83 21.45
CA ARG A 69 -5.38 -14.66 22.28
C ARG A 69 -5.01 -13.41 21.46
N ALA A 70 -4.83 -13.59 20.16
CA ALA A 70 -4.54 -12.52 19.21
C ALA A 70 -5.09 -12.86 17.82
N VAL A 71 -5.41 -11.82 17.05
CA VAL A 71 -5.75 -11.90 15.62
C VAL A 71 -4.69 -11.11 14.87
N LEU A 72 -3.93 -11.78 14.02
CA LEU A 72 -2.90 -11.18 13.17
C LEU A 72 -3.42 -10.99 11.74
N ALA A 73 -3.26 -9.79 11.20
CA ALA A 73 -3.62 -9.45 9.82
C ALA A 73 -2.57 -8.49 9.24
N LEU A 74 -2.07 -8.80 8.05
CA LEU A 74 -1.06 -7.98 7.36
C LEU A 74 -1.59 -7.32 6.07
N ALA A 75 -2.74 -7.77 5.56
CA ALA A 75 -3.32 -7.27 4.32
C ALA A 75 -4.34 -6.17 4.58
N GLU A 76 -4.43 -5.22 3.64
CA GLU A 76 -5.40 -4.12 3.66
C GLU A 76 -6.84 -4.60 3.81
N ALA A 77 -7.23 -5.66 3.08
CA ALA A 77 -8.57 -6.22 3.14
C ALA A 77 -8.91 -6.82 4.51
N ASP A 78 -7.90 -7.20 5.29
CA ASP A 78 -8.10 -7.88 6.57
C ASP A 78 -8.12 -6.92 7.78
N VAL A 79 -7.86 -5.62 7.56
CA VAL A 79 -7.84 -4.62 8.65
C VAL A 79 -9.19 -4.56 9.37
N GLU A 80 -10.29 -4.42 8.62
CA GLU A 80 -11.64 -4.34 9.18
C GLU A 80 -12.13 -5.70 9.70
N ARG A 81 -11.81 -6.80 9.01
CA ARG A 81 -12.10 -8.17 9.46
C ARG A 81 -11.44 -8.48 10.81
N ALA A 82 -10.15 -8.17 10.93
CA ALA A 82 -9.41 -8.38 12.17
C ALA A 82 -9.95 -7.50 13.31
N ALA A 83 -10.30 -6.25 13.04
CA ALA A 83 -10.89 -5.35 14.02
C ALA A 83 -12.25 -5.85 14.53
N LEU A 84 -13.11 -6.36 13.63
CA LEU A 84 -14.38 -6.96 13.99
C LEU A 84 -14.20 -8.20 14.88
N LEU A 85 -13.29 -9.10 14.49
CA LEU A 85 -12.97 -10.31 15.28
C LEU A 85 -12.39 -9.95 16.65
N ARG A 86 -11.49 -8.97 16.75
CA ARG A 86 -10.95 -8.51 18.04
C ARG A 86 -12.05 -7.99 18.96
N ARG A 87 -12.99 -7.20 18.43
CA ARG A 87 -14.14 -6.71 19.18
C ARG A 87 -15.01 -7.86 19.70
N GLU A 88 -15.35 -8.85 18.83
CA GLU A 88 -16.19 -9.99 19.19
C GLU A 88 -15.53 -10.91 20.22
N LEU A 89 -14.22 -11.02 20.19
CA LEU A 89 -13.42 -11.88 21.07
C LEU A 89 -12.84 -11.14 22.28
N ALA A 90 -13.12 -9.85 22.44
CA ALA A 90 -12.56 -8.96 23.46
C ALA A 90 -11.02 -8.98 23.49
N LEU A 91 -10.38 -8.97 22.32
CA LEU A 91 -8.94 -8.98 22.15
C LEU A 91 -8.39 -7.56 21.93
N PRO A 92 -7.13 -7.29 22.34
CA PRO A 92 -6.47 -6.00 22.12
C PRO A 92 -6.13 -5.78 20.63
N GLY A 93 -5.82 -4.53 20.28
CA GLY A 93 -5.37 -4.10 18.96
C GLY A 93 -6.31 -3.08 18.32
N LEU A 94 -6.18 -2.88 17.01
CA LEU A 94 -6.99 -1.94 16.25
C LEU A 94 -8.48 -2.35 16.36
N ASP A 95 -9.32 -1.46 16.88
CA ASP A 95 -10.76 -1.68 16.98
C ASP A 95 -11.51 -1.25 15.71
N SER A 96 -12.83 -1.47 15.69
CA SER A 96 -13.63 -1.18 14.48
C SER A 96 -13.77 0.32 14.17
N VAL A 97 -13.70 1.20 15.18
CA VAL A 97 -13.75 2.65 14.97
C VAL A 97 -12.45 3.14 14.33
N ALA A 98 -11.33 2.66 14.88
CA ALA A 98 -10.02 2.92 14.32
C ALA A 98 -9.88 2.33 12.91
N ALA A 99 -10.26 1.07 12.70
CA ALA A 99 -10.20 0.44 11.39
C ALA A 99 -10.97 1.23 10.33
N ALA A 100 -12.19 1.69 10.63
CA ALA A 100 -12.97 2.52 9.73
C ALA A 100 -12.27 3.85 9.42
N ALA A 101 -11.64 4.51 10.39
CA ALA A 101 -10.92 5.76 10.19
C ALA A 101 -9.68 5.61 9.31
N TYR A 102 -9.03 4.44 9.34
CA TYR A 102 -7.89 4.11 8.48
C TYR A 102 -8.29 3.57 7.10
N ARG A 103 -9.56 3.19 6.90
CA ARG A 103 -10.04 2.61 5.64
C ARG A 103 -10.86 3.58 4.81
N ASP A 104 -11.74 4.35 5.44
CA ASP A 104 -12.62 5.31 4.78
C ASP A 104 -11.92 6.66 4.62
N LYS A 105 -11.57 7.01 3.39
CA LYS A 105 -10.82 8.24 3.05
C LYS A 105 -11.57 9.53 3.40
N VAL A 106 -12.90 9.51 3.37
CA VAL A 106 -13.73 10.65 3.81
C VAL A 106 -13.60 10.83 5.31
N LEU A 107 -13.79 9.77 6.08
CA LEU A 107 -13.69 9.78 7.53
C LEU A 107 -12.26 10.14 7.99
N MET A 108 -11.24 9.56 7.35
CA MET A 108 -9.84 9.86 7.56
C MET A 108 -9.53 11.37 7.43
N LYS A 109 -9.99 11.99 6.33
CA LYS A 109 -9.77 13.42 6.09
C LYS A 109 -10.58 14.30 7.01
N GLN A 110 -11.76 13.85 7.47
CA GLN A 110 -12.53 14.56 8.51
C GLN A 110 -11.75 14.65 9.82
N TYR A 111 -11.17 13.53 10.30
CA TYR A 111 -10.32 13.53 11.50
C TYR A 111 -9.07 14.41 11.30
N ALA A 112 -8.36 14.24 10.18
CA ALA A 112 -7.18 15.03 9.88
C ALA A 112 -7.47 16.53 9.81
N SER A 113 -8.53 16.93 9.10
CA SER A 113 -8.97 18.33 9.00
C SER A 113 -9.37 18.92 10.33
N ALA A 114 -10.11 18.18 11.15
CA ALA A 114 -10.51 18.63 12.50
C ALA A 114 -9.29 18.88 13.42
N ALA A 115 -8.19 18.17 13.19
CA ALA A 115 -6.91 18.36 13.89
C ALA A 115 -6.00 19.42 13.21
N GLY A 116 -6.48 20.10 12.17
CA GLY A 116 -5.74 21.14 11.45
C GLY A 116 -4.59 20.62 10.58
N LEU A 117 -4.61 19.33 10.15
CA LEU A 117 -3.69 18.85 9.12
C LEU A 117 -4.18 19.30 7.73
N PRO A 118 -3.26 19.66 6.82
CA PRO A 118 -3.64 19.96 5.45
C PRO A 118 -4.16 18.71 4.74
N VAL A 119 -5.38 18.79 4.23
CA VAL A 119 -6.02 17.80 3.38
C VAL A 119 -6.44 18.45 2.06
N PRO A 120 -6.61 17.73 0.94
CA PRO A 120 -7.29 18.29 -0.22
C PRO A 120 -8.73 18.68 0.16
N ALA A 121 -9.34 19.62 -0.53
CA ALA A 121 -10.78 19.77 -0.46
C ALA A 121 -11.42 18.44 -0.92
N PHE A 122 -12.47 17.97 -0.24
CA PHE A 122 -13.06 16.67 -0.54
C PHE A 122 -14.56 16.63 -0.20
N ALA A 123 -15.28 15.73 -0.85
CA ALA A 123 -16.69 15.43 -0.55
C ALA A 123 -17.00 13.96 -0.81
N PRO A 124 -17.95 13.34 -0.08
CA PRO A 124 -18.49 12.05 -0.46
C PRO A 124 -19.29 12.17 -1.75
N VAL A 125 -19.31 11.11 -2.55
CA VAL A 125 -20.00 11.03 -3.85
C VAL A 125 -21.01 9.90 -3.81
N ALA A 126 -22.28 10.21 -4.12
CA ALA A 126 -23.36 9.26 -4.30
C ALA A 126 -23.93 9.31 -5.73
N SER A 127 -23.63 10.38 -6.48
CA SER A 127 -24.11 10.62 -7.84
C SER A 127 -23.09 11.40 -8.66
N VAL A 128 -23.31 11.49 -9.97
CA VAL A 128 -22.52 12.34 -10.87
C VAL A 128 -22.69 13.82 -10.51
N ASP A 129 -23.88 14.21 -10.06
CA ASP A 129 -24.16 15.60 -9.67
C ASP A 129 -23.26 16.08 -8.53
N ASP A 130 -22.94 15.21 -7.57
CA ASP A 130 -22.00 15.55 -6.49
C ASP A 130 -20.61 15.91 -7.04
N ILE A 131 -20.16 15.23 -8.09
CA ILE A 131 -18.86 15.49 -8.73
C ILE A 131 -18.92 16.82 -9.49
N THR A 132 -19.98 17.04 -10.29
CA THR A 132 -20.12 18.25 -11.09
C THR A 132 -20.29 19.49 -10.24
N ASP A 133 -21.07 19.42 -9.16
CA ASP A 133 -21.24 20.49 -8.17
C ASP A 133 -19.90 20.80 -7.47
N PHE A 134 -19.14 19.78 -7.07
CA PHE A 134 -17.81 19.97 -6.49
C PHE A 134 -16.85 20.69 -7.45
N MET A 135 -16.86 20.32 -8.74
CA MET A 135 -16.01 20.96 -9.77
C MET A 135 -16.50 22.37 -10.11
N ALA A 136 -17.81 22.66 -10.01
CA ALA A 136 -18.34 24.00 -10.22
C ALA A 136 -17.90 24.97 -9.09
N ASP A 137 -17.89 24.49 -7.85
CA ASP A 137 -17.46 25.27 -6.68
C ASP A 137 -15.93 25.44 -6.63
N ARG A 138 -15.18 24.51 -7.22
CA ARG A 138 -13.70 24.45 -7.20
C ARG A 138 -13.17 24.14 -8.58
N PRO A 139 -12.98 25.16 -9.43
CA PRO A 139 -12.43 24.97 -10.77
C PRO A 139 -11.04 24.36 -10.72
N GLY A 140 -10.82 23.32 -11.51
CA GLY A 140 -9.54 22.60 -11.62
C GLY A 140 -9.74 21.10 -11.78
N ARG A 141 -8.63 20.39 -11.83
CA ARG A 141 -8.64 18.93 -11.86
C ARG A 141 -9.13 18.37 -10.50
N VAL A 142 -9.85 17.26 -10.58
CA VAL A 142 -10.29 16.53 -9.39
C VAL A 142 -9.92 15.06 -9.49
N VAL A 143 -9.86 14.40 -8.36
CA VAL A 143 -9.71 12.94 -8.26
C VAL A 143 -11.01 12.37 -7.72
N VAL A 144 -11.57 11.37 -8.44
CA VAL A 144 -12.70 10.58 -7.97
C VAL A 144 -12.17 9.17 -7.66
N LYS A 145 -12.39 8.68 -6.45
CA LYS A 145 -11.83 7.40 -6.01
C LYS A 145 -12.73 6.69 -4.99
N PRO A 146 -12.63 5.36 -4.87
CA PRO A 146 -13.33 4.63 -3.81
C PRO A 146 -12.92 5.11 -2.41
N ARG A 147 -13.89 5.27 -1.51
CA ARG A 147 -13.64 5.62 -0.10
C ARG A 147 -12.80 4.56 0.61
N SER A 148 -13.08 3.27 0.32
CA SER A 148 -12.34 2.13 0.88
C SER A 148 -11.72 1.33 -0.26
N GLY A 149 -10.53 1.72 -0.70
CA GLY A 149 -9.81 1.06 -1.81
C GLY A 149 -8.31 0.98 -1.53
N SER A 150 -7.59 0.30 -2.40
CA SER A 150 -6.12 0.22 -2.35
C SER A 150 -5.54 -0.01 -3.75
N GLY A 151 -4.25 0.29 -3.92
CA GLY A 151 -3.53 0.00 -5.16
C GLY A 151 -4.05 0.78 -6.36
N SER A 152 -4.51 2.00 -6.16
CA SER A 152 -5.05 2.91 -7.20
C SER A 152 -6.22 2.32 -8.01
N THR A 153 -6.89 1.29 -7.51
CA THR A 153 -8.06 0.71 -8.18
C THR A 153 -9.24 1.67 -8.11
N GLY A 154 -9.87 1.95 -9.27
CA GLY A 154 -11.04 2.83 -9.37
C GLY A 154 -10.72 4.31 -9.13
N VAL A 155 -9.47 4.73 -9.23
CA VAL A 155 -9.05 6.13 -9.16
C VAL A 155 -9.18 6.75 -10.54
N HIS A 156 -9.88 7.88 -10.63
CA HIS A 156 -10.09 8.64 -11.86
C HIS A 156 -9.67 10.09 -11.66
N VAL A 157 -8.93 10.65 -12.61
CA VAL A 157 -8.59 12.08 -12.66
C VAL A 157 -9.45 12.73 -13.72
N LEU A 158 -10.22 13.73 -13.35
CA LEU A 158 -11.12 14.47 -14.25
C LEU A 158 -10.63 15.89 -14.42
N ASP A 159 -10.55 16.33 -15.69
CA ASP A 159 -10.15 17.70 -16.08
C ASP A 159 -11.37 18.59 -16.32
N ALA A 160 -12.55 17.99 -16.57
CA ALA A 160 -13.77 18.70 -16.89
C ALA A 160 -15.01 17.97 -16.37
N PRO A 161 -16.09 18.71 -15.98
CA PRO A 161 -17.31 18.11 -15.43
C PRO A 161 -17.97 17.05 -16.33
N GLY A 162 -17.96 17.25 -17.65
CA GLY A 162 -18.57 16.29 -18.60
C GLY A 162 -17.89 14.91 -18.64
N GLN A 163 -16.73 14.73 -18.00
CA GLN A 163 -16.10 13.41 -17.86
C GLN A 163 -16.74 12.57 -16.75
N ALA A 164 -17.46 13.20 -15.83
CA ALA A 164 -18.10 12.53 -14.70
C ALA A 164 -19.20 11.56 -15.12
N ASP A 165 -19.89 11.80 -16.26
CA ASP A 165 -20.96 10.94 -16.78
C ASP A 165 -20.48 9.49 -17.00
N ALA A 166 -19.22 9.30 -17.37
CA ALA A 166 -18.64 7.97 -17.56
C ALA A 166 -18.52 7.16 -16.26
N LEU A 167 -18.65 7.81 -15.10
CA LEU A 167 -18.56 7.17 -13.78
C LEU A 167 -19.91 6.87 -13.14
N ALA A 168 -21.04 7.19 -13.82
CA ALA A 168 -22.38 7.13 -13.25
C ALA A 168 -22.71 5.78 -12.58
N GLU A 169 -22.42 4.66 -13.24
CA GLU A 169 -22.67 3.32 -12.69
C GLU A 169 -21.75 3.01 -11.49
N GLN A 170 -20.51 3.49 -11.52
CA GLN A 170 -19.53 3.21 -10.46
C GLN A 170 -19.85 3.97 -9.17
N VAL A 171 -20.33 5.21 -9.27
CA VAL A 171 -20.59 6.07 -8.10
C VAL A 171 -21.98 5.91 -7.50
N ALA A 172 -22.93 5.28 -8.23
CA ALA A 172 -24.33 5.12 -7.82
C ALA A 172 -24.55 4.42 -6.46
N GLY A 173 -23.53 3.79 -5.89
CA GLY A 173 -23.60 3.13 -4.58
C GLY A 173 -23.12 3.97 -3.39
N GLY A 174 -22.70 5.24 -3.57
CA GLY A 174 -22.23 6.11 -2.50
C GLY A 174 -20.87 5.70 -1.87
N SER A 175 -20.13 4.83 -2.55
CA SER A 175 -18.83 4.28 -2.05
C SER A 175 -17.61 5.05 -2.56
N TYR A 176 -17.82 6.25 -3.12
CA TYR A 176 -16.78 7.09 -3.71
C TYR A 176 -16.64 8.42 -2.98
N GLU A 177 -15.52 9.07 -3.21
CA GLU A 177 -15.27 10.47 -2.86
C GLU A 177 -14.72 11.23 -4.07
N VAL A 178 -14.90 12.55 -4.08
CA VAL A 178 -14.22 13.49 -4.97
C VAL A 178 -13.31 14.37 -4.14
N GLU A 179 -12.10 14.63 -4.63
CA GLU A 179 -11.14 15.52 -3.97
C GLU A 179 -10.41 16.41 -4.98
N GLU A 180 -9.90 17.52 -4.50
CA GLU A 180 -8.99 18.41 -5.23
C GLU A 180 -7.74 17.62 -5.68
N PHE A 181 -7.36 17.77 -6.94
CA PHE A 181 -6.09 17.23 -7.42
C PHE A 181 -4.93 18.05 -6.86
N ILE A 182 -4.06 17.42 -6.11
CA ILE A 182 -2.88 18.07 -5.55
C ILE A 182 -1.69 17.87 -6.47
N ASP A 183 -1.19 18.97 -7.02
CA ASP A 183 0.06 18.98 -7.79
C ASP A 183 1.24 18.97 -6.82
N GLY A 184 1.99 17.87 -6.80
CA GLY A 184 3.10 17.66 -5.87
C GLY A 184 3.73 16.28 -6.01
N THR A 185 4.90 16.14 -5.41
CA THR A 185 5.59 14.84 -5.36
C THR A 185 5.01 13.98 -4.25
N LEU A 186 4.65 12.74 -4.56
CA LEU A 186 4.13 11.79 -3.59
C LEU A 186 5.27 11.23 -2.72
N HIS A 187 5.03 11.25 -1.42
CA HIS A 187 5.90 10.70 -0.38
C HIS A 187 5.13 9.72 0.48
N HIS A 188 5.83 8.77 1.10
CA HIS A 188 5.22 7.92 2.11
C HIS A 188 6.06 7.87 3.38
N VAL A 189 5.39 7.60 4.49
CA VAL A 189 6.03 7.41 5.79
C VAL A 189 5.50 6.11 6.39
N ASP A 190 6.41 5.17 6.62
CA ASP A 190 6.11 3.92 7.29
C ASP A 190 6.50 4.05 8.76
N VAL A 191 5.55 3.84 9.66
CA VAL A 191 5.76 4.01 11.10
C VAL A 191 5.38 2.77 11.88
N PHE A 192 6.08 2.57 13.01
CA PHE A 192 5.82 1.52 13.99
C PHE A 192 5.77 2.15 15.36
N ARG A 193 4.70 1.89 16.11
CA ARG A 193 4.49 2.28 17.49
C ARG A 193 4.17 1.03 18.33
N ALA A 194 4.82 0.87 19.44
CA ALA A 194 4.55 -0.20 20.40
C ALA A 194 4.37 0.38 21.79
N GLU A 195 3.28 0.03 22.47
CA GLU A 195 2.97 0.46 23.83
C GLU A 195 3.02 2.02 23.99
N GLY A 196 2.53 2.74 22.98
CA GLY A 196 2.55 4.20 22.94
C GLY A 196 3.86 4.84 22.46
N GLU A 197 4.96 4.08 22.41
CA GLU A 197 6.28 4.61 22.07
C GLU A 197 6.65 4.39 20.60
N PRO A 198 7.20 5.42 19.90
CA PRO A 198 7.72 5.27 18.55
C PRO A 198 8.87 4.25 18.50
N VAL A 199 8.77 3.29 17.59
CA VAL A 199 9.83 2.30 17.31
C VAL A 199 10.67 2.73 16.12
N ALA A 200 10.01 3.06 15.02
CA ALA A 200 10.65 3.55 13.80
C ALA A 200 9.69 4.44 13.01
N ALA A 201 10.27 5.36 12.25
CA ALA A 201 9.57 6.17 11.25
C ALA A 201 10.51 6.37 10.06
N VAL A 202 10.08 5.94 8.87
CA VAL A 202 10.88 5.98 7.65
C VAL A 202 10.13 6.77 6.60
N ALA A 203 10.54 8.01 6.33
CA ALA A 203 10.00 8.82 5.26
C ALA A 203 10.70 8.49 3.94
N SER A 204 9.93 8.37 2.86
CA SER A 204 10.41 8.00 1.54
C SER A 204 9.72 8.83 0.46
N ARG A 205 10.35 8.92 -0.72
CA ARG A 205 9.83 9.62 -1.90
C ARG A 205 9.61 8.63 -3.03
N TYR A 206 8.41 8.63 -3.61
CA TYR A 206 8.14 7.91 -4.85
C TYR A 206 8.82 8.59 -6.05
N THR A 207 9.14 7.80 -7.07
CA THR A 207 9.63 8.31 -8.37
C THR A 207 8.47 8.60 -9.32
N GLY A 208 8.70 9.49 -10.29
CA GLY A 208 7.70 9.82 -11.30
C GLY A 208 6.38 10.35 -10.72
N ALA A 209 5.26 9.94 -11.30
CA ALA A 209 3.91 10.28 -10.86
C ALA A 209 3.42 9.45 -9.65
N GLY A 210 4.32 8.78 -8.92
CA GLY A 210 3.96 7.93 -7.79
C GLY A 210 3.11 6.73 -8.23
N CYS A 211 2.13 6.36 -7.42
CA CYS A 211 1.30 5.18 -7.68
C CYS A 211 0.45 5.25 -8.97
N LEU A 212 0.37 6.39 -9.66
CA LEU A 212 -0.31 6.53 -10.94
C LEU A 212 0.58 6.13 -12.13
N THR A 213 1.89 5.96 -11.95
CA THR A 213 2.82 5.58 -13.04
C THR A 213 2.50 4.24 -13.70
N HIS A 214 1.80 3.33 -12.99
CA HIS A 214 1.38 2.05 -13.58
C HIS A 214 0.39 2.21 -14.75
N TRP A 215 -0.34 3.32 -14.83
CA TRP A 215 -1.20 3.64 -15.97
C TRP A 215 -0.39 4.09 -17.20
N GLU A 216 0.82 4.57 -16.98
CA GLU A 216 1.75 5.01 -18.03
C GLU A 216 2.72 3.89 -18.45
N ASP A 217 2.55 2.65 -17.93
CA ASP A 217 3.47 1.52 -18.11
C ASP A 217 4.93 1.86 -17.69
N ALA A 218 5.07 2.86 -16.84
CA ALA A 218 6.36 3.34 -16.36
C ALA A 218 6.80 2.62 -15.08
N PRO A 219 8.11 2.42 -14.85
CA PRO A 219 8.60 1.87 -13.60
C PRO A 219 8.18 2.71 -12.41
N LEU A 220 7.79 2.04 -11.32
CA LEU A 220 7.54 2.67 -10.03
C LEU A 220 8.70 2.38 -9.09
N GLY A 221 9.30 3.43 -8.55
CA GLY A 221 10.32 3.32 -7.52
C GLY A 221 9.99 4.16 -6.30
N SER A 222 10.71 3.88 -5.23
CA SER A 222 10.74 4.76 -4.05
C SER A 222 12.09 4.62 -3.35
N ARG A 223 12.55 5.69 -2.74
CA ARG A 223 13.73 5.68 -1.87
C ARG A 223 13.45 6.38 -0.54
N ASN A 224 14.07 5.90 0.53
CA ASN A 224 13.98 6.61 1.81
C ASN A 224 14.80 7.91 1.77
N LEU A 225 14.28 8.91 2.46
CA LEU A 225 14.96 10.18 2.68
C LEU A 225 16.08 10.01 3.72
N ASP A 226 17.08 10.87 3.65
CA ASP A 226 18.07 10.96 4.72
C ASP A 226 17.38 11.46 6.00
N PRO A 227 17.59 10.83 7.17
CA PRO A 227 17.07 11.34 8.44
C PRO A 227 17.54 12.77 8.77
N ALA A 228 18.66 13.23 8.19
CA ALA A 228 19.14 14.59 8.31
C ALA A 228 18.44 15.58 7.36
N ASP A 229 17.66 15.09 6.41
CA ASP A 229 16.87 15.96 5.52
C ASP A 229 15.72 16.63 6.31
N PRO A 230 15.61 17.97 6.31
CA PRO A 230 14.52 18.67 6.98
C PRO A 230 13.12 18.21 6.53
N LEU A 231 12.98 17.71 5.30
CA LEU A 231 11.71 17.18 4.81
C LEU A 231 11.35 15.85 5.52
N HIS A 232 12.36 14.99 5.79
CA HIS A 232 12.14 13.76 6.55
C HIS A 232 11.50 14.07 7.92
N GLU A 233 12.10 14.98 8.70
CA GLU A 233 11.57 15.35 10.01
C GLU A 233 10.15 15.91 9.93
N ARG A 234 9.88 16.76 8.93
CA ARG A 234 8.55 17.34 8.71
C ARG A 234 7.50 16.28 8.38
N LEU A 235 7.79 15.36 7.46
CA LEU A 235 6.89 14.26 7.09
C LEU A 235 6.61 13.33 8.27
N VAL A 236 7.63 12.96 9.03
CA VAL A 236 7.49 12.13 10.24
C VAL A 236 6.62 12.84 11.28
N ARG A 237 6.83 14.13 11.52
CA ARG A 237 6.02 14.92 12.45
C ARG A 237 4.56 14.98 12.01
N GLU A 238 4.26 15.26 10.75
CA GLU A 238 2.88 15.29 10.24
C GLU A 238 2.22 13.90 10.32
N THR A 239 2.99 12.82 10.12
CA THR A 239 2.49 11.45 10.29
C THR A 239 2.08 11.17 11.73
N TRP A 240 2.90 11.54 12.73
CA TRP A 240 2.53 11.35 14.13
C TRP A 240 1.33 12.21 14.53
N ARG A 241 1.25 13.46 14.06
CA ARG A 241 0.06 14.30 14.25
C ARG A 241 -1.19 13.66 13.66
N LEU A 242 -1.09 13.04 12.50
CA LEU A 242 -2.20 12.31 11.87
C LEU A 242 -2.63 11.11 12.70
N ILE A 243 -1.68 10.28 13.15
CA ILE A 243 -1.95 9.13 14.00
C ILE A 243 -2.61 9.52 15.32
N ASP A 244 -2.18 10.64 15.92
CA ASP A 244 -2.76 11.15 17.16
C ASP A 244 -4.15 11.80 16.94
N ALA A 245 -4.46 12.25 15.72
CA ALA A 245 -5.77 12.75 15.35
C ALA A 245 -6.80 11.63 15.10
N LEU A 246 -6.33 10.47 14.65
CA LEU A 246 -7.16 9.29 14.41
C LEU A 246 -7.38 8.50 15.71
N PRO A 247 -8.46 7.71 15.84
CA PRO A 247 -8.70 6.86 17.02
C PRO A 247 -7.73 5.67 17.08
N SER A 248 -6.44 5.94 17.14
CA SER A 248 -5.36 4.98 17.00
C SER A 248 -5.04 4.27 18.32
N PRO A 249 -4.79 2.94 18.32
CA PRO A 249 -4.32 2.23 19.50
C PRO A 249 -2.86 2.57 19.81
N ASP A 250 -2.40 2.29 21.03
CA ASP A 250 -1.01 2.46 21.46
C ASP A 250 -0.01 1.57 20.70
N THR A 251 -0.48 0.47 20.12
CA THR A 251 0.33 -0.42 19.28
C THR A 251 -0.23 -0.39 17.87
N LEU A 252 0.58 0.11 16.92
CA LEU A 252 0.17 0.37 15.55
C LEU A 252 1.36 0.31 14.60
N CYS A 253 1.19 -0.28 13.42
CA CYS A 253 1.97 0.07 12.24
C CYS A 253 1.08 0.83 11.26
N ALA A 254 1.64 1.81 10.57
CA ALA A 254 0.90 2.57 9.57
C ALA A 254 1.79 2.97 8.39
N HIS A 255 1.17 3.08 7.24
CA HIS A 255 1.74 3.58 6.00
C HIS A 255 0.93 4.81 5.59
N ALA A 256 1.51 6.00 5.71
CA ALA A 256 0.88 7.27 5.39
C ALA A 256 1.45 7.84 4.10
N GLU A 257 0.61 8.39 3.24
CA GLU A 257 1.01 9.03 1.99
C GLU A 257 0.68 10.52 2.00
N PHE A 258 1.61 11.34 1.51
CA PHE A 258 1.50 12.79 1.46
C PHE A 258 2.00 13.34 0.13
N PHE A 259 1.31 14.32 -0.41
CA PHE A 259 1.83 15.17 -1.47
C PHE A 259 2.67 16.29 -0.85
N VAL A 260 3.85 16.52 -1.40
CA VAL A 260 4.67 17.70 -1.12
C VAL A 260 4.65 18.59 -2.35
N THR A 261 3.99 19.75 -2.24
CA THR A 261 3.88 20.71 -3.34
C THR A 261 5.17 21.49 -3.56
N ASP A 262 5.32 22.18 -4.68
CA ASP A 262 6.49 23.04 -4.98
C ASP A 262 6.68 24.17 -3.94
N SER A 263 5.60 24.61 -3.30
CA SER A 263 5.67 25.57 -2.17
C SER A 263 6.14 24.91 -0.87
N GLY A 264 6.38 23.60 -0.86
CA GLY A 264 6.77 22.82 0.33
C GLY A 264 5.62 22.52 1.29
N ARG A 265 4.35 22.72 0.89
CA ARG A 265 3.18 22.33 1.69
C ARG A 265 3.06 20.80 1.66
N ILE A 266 2.87 20.18 2.82
CA ILE A 266 2.61 18.75 2.99
C ILE A 266 1.08 18.58 3.10
N VAL A 267 0.49 17.79 2.19
CA VAL A 267 -0.96 17.56 2.11
C VAL A 267 -1.21 16.05 2.19
N LEU A 268 -2.10 15.62 3.07
CA LEU A 268 -2.45 14.21 3.23
C LEU A 268 -3.06 13.65 1.95
N CYS A 269 -2.56 12.49 1.50
CA CYS A 269 -3.20 11.67 0.47
C CYS A 269 -4.08 10.59 1.11
N GLU A 270 -3.45 9.69 1.89
CA GLU A 270 -4.13 8.63 2.65
C GLU A 270 -3.22 8.05 3.74
N VAL A 271 -3.80 7.25 4.65
CA VAL A 271 -3.06 6.43 5.60
C VAL A 271 -3.74 5.07 5.78
N ALA A 272 -2.95 4.02 5.88
CA ALA A 272 -3.42 2.65 6.12
C ALA A 272 -2.80 2.09 7.40
N ALA A 273 -3.60 1.38 8.21
CA ALA A 273 -3.12 0.72 9.44
C ALA A 273 -2.46 -0.63 9.11
N ARG A 274 -1.43 -0.58 8.29
CA ARG A 274 -0.60 -1.72 7.86
C ARG A 274 0.73 -1.24 7.29
N ILE A 275 1.62 -2.18 7.04
CA ILE A 275 2.88 -1.94 6.34
C ILE A 275 2.62 -1.61 4.86
N GLY A 276 3.42 -0.72 4.28
CA GLY A 276 3.38 -0.37 2.86
C GLY A 276 3.39 -1.61 1.96
N GLY A 277 2.70 -1.53 0.82
CA GLY A 277 2.54 -2.65 -0.11
C GLY A 277 3.73 -2.84 -1.07
N GLY A 278 3.60 -3.81 -1.97
CA GLY A 278 4.59 -4.07 -3.02
C GLY A 278 5.99 -4.33 -2.47
N PRO A 279 7.04 -3.69 -3.03
CA PRO A 279 8.43 -3.87 -2.60
C PRO A 279 8.83 -3.08 -1.34
N ILE A 280 7.95 -2.26 -0.77
CA ILE A 280 8.24 -1.45 0.43
C ILE A 280 8.76 -2.32 1.59
N PRO A 281 8.19 -3.51 1.91
CA PRO A 281 8.73 -4.34 2.98
C PRO A 281 10.18 -4.79 2.73
N ALA A 282 10.55 -5.09 1.48
CA ALA A 282 11.92 -5.46 1.13
C ALA A 282 12.89 -4.28 1.33
N MET A 283 12.50 -3.06 0.92
CA MET A 283 13.27 -1.84 1.17
C MET A 283 13.42 -1.57 2.68
N LEU A 284 12.33 -1.61 3.43
CA LEU A 284 12.33 -1.38 4.88
C LEU A 284 13.20 -2.39 5.63
N ARG A 285 13.32 -3.64 5.16
CA ARG A 285 14.20 -4.64 5.77
C ARG A 285 15.65 -4.18 5.81
N HIS A 286 16.14 -3.51 4.78
CA HIS A 286 17.50 -2.95 4.76
C HIS A 286 17.67 -1.76 5.72
N ILE A 287 16.58 -1.03 5.97
CA ILE A 287 16.60 0.16 6.84
C ILE A 287 16.41 -0.25 8.31
N LEU A 288 15.56 -1.24 8.59
CA LEU A 288 15.22 -1.66 9.95
C LEU A 288 16.10 -2.82 10.48
N GLY A 289 16.85 -3.50 9.59
CA GLY A 289 17.66 -4.67 9.92
C GLY A 289 16.86 -5.94 10.20
N THR A 290 15.55 -5.89 9.99
CA THR A 290 14.63 -7.02 10.13
C THR A 290 13.47 -6.87 9.14
N ASP A 291 12.79 -7.97 8.79
CA ASP A 291 11.58 -7.88 7.98
C ASP A 291 10.49 -7.10 8.76
N PRO A 292 9.96 -6.01 8.22
CA PRO A 292 8.94 -5.21 8.91
C PRO A 292 7.65 -6.00 9.19
N ARG A 293 7.36 -7.03 8.40
CA ARG A 293 6.19 -7.91 8.60
C ARG A 293 6.40 -8.85 9.77
N GLU A 294 7.61 -9.39 9.94
CA GLU A 294 8.02 -10.14 11.13
C GLU A 294 7.96 -9.25 12.37
N LEU A 295 8.60 -8.07 12.29
CA LEU A 295 8.57 -7.08 13.37
C LEU A 295 7.12 -6.82 13.84
N TRP A 296 6.24 -6.50 12.89
CA TRP A 296 4.85 -6.20 13.20
C TRP A 296 4.09 -7.42 13.73
N ALA A 297 4.24 -8.59 13.10
CA ALA A 297 3.60 -9.82 13.56
C ALA A 297 3.95 -10.15 15.02
N ARG A 298 5.21 -9.98 15.41
CA ARG A 298 5.66 -10.20 16.77
C ARG A 298 5.09 -9.17 17.75
N VAL A 299 5.16 -7.87 17.38
CA VAL A 299 4.63 -6.77 18.20
C VAL A 299 3.12 -6.92 18.40
N GLU A 300 2.36 -7.17 17.35
CA GLU A 300 0.91 -7.31 17.41
C GLU A 300 0.47 -8.55 18.22
N CYS A 301 1.28 -9.60 18.21
CA CYS A 301 1.05 -10.80 19.01
C CYS A 301 1.58 -10.68 20.47
N GLY A 302 2.13 -9.54 20.86
CA GLY A 302 2.69 -9.33 22.21
C GLY A 302 3.92 -10.21 22.47
N LEU A 303 4.72 -10.51 21.45
CA LEU A 303 5.94 -11.30 21.55
C LEU A 303 7.17 -10.38 21.72
N PRO A 304 8.22 -10.84 22.38
CA PRO A 304 9.43 -10.05 22.58
C PRO A 304 10.08 -9.63 21.25
N VAL A 305 10.44 -8.35 21.16
CA VAL A 305 11.19 -7.78 20.03
C VAL A 305 12.33 -6.91 20.57
N ALA A 306 13.48 -6.99 19.92
CA ALA A 306 14.63 -6.15 20.26
C ALA A 306 14.46 -4.73 19.66
N LEU A 307 13.49 -3.96 20.15
CA LEU A 307 13.09 -2.66 19.59
C LEU A 307 14.26 -1.66 19.54
N ASP A 308 15.19 -1.68 20.52
CA ASP A 308 16.36 -0.81 20.52
C ASP A 308 17.34 -1.18 19.40
N ALA A 309 17.46 -2.45 19.05
CA ALA A 309 18.28 -2.87 17.89
C ALA A 309 17.68 -2.34 16.59
N VAL A 310 16.36 -2.38 16.43
CA VAL A 310 15.65 -1.80 15.27
C VAL A 310 15.87 -0.30 15.20
N ARG A 311 15.69 0.44 16.32
CA ARG A 311 15.93 1.90 16.39
C ARG A 311 17.37 2.26 16.02
N ASN A 312 18.33 1.52 16.53
CA ASN A 312 19.76 1.77 16.27
C ASN A 312 20.13 1.48 14.82
N HIS A 313 19.62 0.37 14.26
CA HIS A 313 19.86 0.03 12.85
C HIS A 313 19.30 1.09 11.92
N ALA A 314 18.06 1.52 12.14
CA ALA A 314 17.40 2.54 11.32
C ALA A 314 18.15 3.89 11.25
N ARG A 315 18.93 4.24 12.29
CA ARG A 315 19.75 5.46 12.32
C ARG A 315 21.03 5.36 11.49
N THR A 316 21.59 4.16 11.32
CA THR A 316 22.93 3.92 10.74
C THR A 316 22.87 3.18 9.41
N ALA A 317 21.71 2.67 9.02
CA ALA A 317 21.54 1.94 7.76
C ALA A 317 21.86 2.82 6.54
N PRO A 318 22.41 2.24 5.48
CA PRO A 318 22.52 2.92 4.19
C PRO A 318 21.14 3.31 3.67
N ARG A 319 21.11 4.26 2.74
CA ARG A 319 19.87 4.57 2.03
C ARG A 319 19.50 3.38 1.17
N ALA A 320 18.19 3.13 1.06
CA ALA A 320 17.65 2.05 0.27
C ALA A 320 16.58 2.58 -0.70
N ALA A 321 16.50 1.97 -1.86
CA ALA A 321 15.45 2.23 -2.82
C ALA A 321 14.92 0.91 -3.38
N PHE A 322 13.66 0.87 -3.73
CA PHE A 322 13.12 -0.20 -4.55
C PHE A 322 12.73 0.30 -5.94
N CYS A 323 12.69 -0.61 -6.89
CA CYS A 323 12.05 -0.41 -8.18
C CYS A 323 11.16 -1.60 -8.53
N GLY A 324 10.09 -1.33 -9.26
CA GLY A 324 9.19 -2.33 -9.80
C GLY A 324 8.84 -2.02 -11.25
N ILE A 325 8.87 -3.02 -12.11
CA ILE A 325 8.43 -2.93 -13.51
C ILE A 325 6.97 -3.37 -13.57
N PRO A 326 6.04 -2.49 -13.98
CA PRO A 326 4.63 -2.84 -14.12
C PRO A 326 4.40 -3.75 -15.33
N PRO A 327 3.26 -4.44 -15.40
CA PRO A 327 2.86 -5.19 -16.59
C PRO A 327 2.65 -4.25 -17.78
N LYS A 328 3.17 -4.66 -18.93
CA LYS A 328 2.88 -4.08 -20.24
C LYS A 328 1.88 -4.98 -20.97
N HIS A 329 1.07 -4.40 -21.87
CA HIS A 329 0.16 -5.19 -22.71
C HIS A 329 0.93 -6.19 -23.58
N GLY A 330 0.46 -7.44 -23.64
CA GLY A 330 1.02 -8.51 -24.46
C GLY A 330 1.49 -9.71 -23.67
N ARG A 331 2.16 -10.63 -24.35
CA ARG A 331 2.69 -11.87 -23.79
C ARG A 331 4.19 -11.76 -23.52
N VAL A 332 4.63 -12.24 -22.36
CA VAL A 332 6.04 -12.25 -21.97
C VAL A 332 6.78 -13.35 -22.76
N LEU A 333 7.77 -12.92 -23.57
CA LEU A 333 8.61 -13.81 -24.38
C LEU A 333 10.01 -14.01 -23.80
N ARG A 334 10.51 -13.06 -23.01
CA ARG A 334 11.84 -13.10 -22.37
C ARG A 334 11.78 -12.45 -21.01
N LEU A 335 12.54 -12.96 -20.07
CA LEU A 335 12.72 -12.42 -18.71
C LEU A 335 14.06 -11.69 -18.59
N PRO A 336 14.14 -10.63 -17.78
CA PRO A 336 15.39 -9.93 -17.50
C PRO A 336 16.26 -10.71 -16.51
N GLU A 337 17.56 -10.41 -16.51
CA GLU A 337 18.48 -10.81 -15.46
C GLU A 337 18.45 -9.80 -14.29
N PRO A 338 18.85 -10.22 -13.07
CA PRO A 338 19.02 -9.30 -11.96
C PRO A 338 20.00 -8.18 -12.31
N PRO A 339 19.67 -6.90 -12.07
CA PRO A 339 20.59 -5.81 -12.39
C PRO A 339 21.76 -5.76 -11.39
N PRO A 340 22.94 -5.26 -11.80
CA PRO A 340 24.12 -5.22 -10.95
C PRO A 340 23.88 -4.50 -9.62
N GLY A 341 24.26 -5.15 -8.52
CA GLY A 341 24.14 -4.59 -7.16
C GLY A 341 22.72 -4.52 -6.62
N ALA A 342 21.77 -5.16 -7.29
CA ALA A 342 20.44 -5.36 -6.75
C ALA A 342 20.42 -6.48 -5.71
N THR A 343 19.62 -6.29 -4.71
CA THR A 343 19.19 -7.30 -3.74
C THR A 343 17.69 -7.51 -3.85
N ASP A 344 17.17 -8.60 -3.29
CA ASP A 344 15.73 -8.89 -3.28
C ASP A 344 15.09 -8.86 -4.67
N PHE A 345 15.84 -9.29 -5.70
CA PHE A 345 15.31 -9.38 -7.05
C PHE A 345 14.28 -10.51 -7.12
N VAL A 346 13.06 -10.15 -7.47
CA VAL A 346 11.92 -11.07 -7.57
C VAL A 346 11.28 -10.93 -8.94
N LEU A 347 11.11 -12.06 -9.64
CA LEU A 347 10.27 -12.15 -10.83
C LEU A 347 8.90 -12.69 -10.43
N ASN A 348 7.86 -11.91 -10.68
CA ASN A 348 6.46 -12.26 -10.42
C ASN A 348 5.73 -12.71 -11.70
N THR A 349 6.48 -13.02 -12.73
CA THR A 349 5.98 -13.46 -14.03
C THR A 349 6.89 -14.53 -14.63
N ARG A 350 6.40 -15.25 -15.62
CA ARG A 350 7.12 -16.29 -16.37
C ARG A 350 6.93 -16.08 -17.86
N ILE A 351 7.80 -16.73 -18.65
CA ILE A 351 7.64 -16.76 -20.11
C ILE A 351 6.30 -17.43 -20.44
N GLY A 352 5.56 -16.79 -21.34
CA GLY A 352 4.23 -17.21 -21.75
C GLY A 352 3.07 -16.56 -21.00
N ASP A 353 3.33 -15.86 -19.89
CA ASP A 353 2.28 -15.10 -19.19
C ASP A 353 1.69 -14.02 -20.12
N ASP A 354 0.37 -13.98 -20.18
CA ASP A 354 -0.39 -13.07 -21.02
C ASP A 354 -1.03 -11.97 -20.17
N TRP A 355 -0.63 -10.74 -20.44
CA TRP A 355 -1.13 -9.52 -19.81
C TRP A 355 -2.01 -8.72 -20.78
N SER A 356 -2.77 -9.40 -21.63
CA SER A 356 -3.75 -8.78 -22.54
C SER A 356 -5.16 -8.71 -21.92
N GLY A 357 -6.07 -8.02 -22.61
CA GLY A 357 -7.47 -7.99 -22.29
C GLY A 357 -7.79 -7.45 -20.89
N GLU A 358 -8.65 -8.17 -20.17
CA GLU A 358 -9.15 -7.76 -18.86
C GLU A 358 -8.04 -7.74 -17.80
N ARG A 359 -7.13 -8.70 -17.80
CA ARG A 359 -6.01 -8.75 -16.86
C ARG A 359 -5.15 -7.49 -16.90
N TYR A 360 -4.87 -6.96 -18.08
CA TYR A 360 -4.14 -5.71 -18.24
C TYR A 360 -4.96 -4.51 -17.79
N ARG A 361 -6.25 -4.47 -18.09
CA ARG A 361 -7.14 -3.35 -17.71
C ARG A 361 -7.37 -3.25 -16.22
N LEU A 362 -7.41 -4.39 -15.50
CA LEU A 362 -7.67 -4.46 -14.06
C LEU A 362 -6.39 -4.48 -13.21
N ARG A 363 -5.20 -4.20 -13.81
CA ARG A 363 -3.95 -4.16 -13.06
C ARG A 363 -3.95 -3.06 -12.00
N LYS A 364 -3.22 -3.32 -10.93
CA LYS A 364 -3.10 -2.40 -9.78
C LYS A 364 -1.68 -1.83 -9.71
N SER A 365 -1.50 -0.73 -8.98
CA SER A 365 -0.18 -0.11 -8.76
C SER A 365 0.85 -1.05 -8.09
N GLY A 366 0.38 -2.13 -7.45
CA GLY A 366 1.24 -3.17 -6.85
C GLY A 366 1.46 -4.40 -7.73
N ASP A 367 0.97 -4.43 -8.96
CA ASP A 367 1.20 -5.54 -9.89
C ASP A 367 2.52 -5.30 -10.63
N PHE A 368 3.59 -5.91 -10.15
CA PHE A 368 4.92 -5.81 -10.75
C PHE A 368 5.34 -7.14 -11.36
N LEU A 369 5.94 -7.09 -12.55
CA LEU A 369 6.57 -8.23 -13.22
C LEU A 369 7.92 -8.58 -12.59
N ALA A 370 8.67 -7.55 -12.21
CA ALA A 370 9.94 -7.67 -11.51
C ALA A 370 10.04 -6.58 -10.45
N THR A 371 10.66 -6.91 -9.32
CA THR A 371 10.98 -5.96 -8.26
C THR A 371 12.38 -6.22 -7.73
N TRP A 372 13.07 -5.18 -7.26
CA TRP A 372 14.37 -5.30 -6.60
C TRP A 372 14.61 -4.13 -5.65
N VAL A 373 15.61 -4.30 -4.81
CA VAL A 373 16.11 -3.24 -3.91
C VAL A 373 17.56 -2.95 -4.27
N ILE A 374 17.94 -1.69 -4.16
CA ILE A 374 19.33 -1.22 -4.19
C ILE A 374 19.62 -0.41 -2.94
N THR A 375 20.86 -0.44 -2.48
CA THR A 375 21.33 0.34 -1.32
C THR A 375 22.56 1.13 -1.69
N ASP A 376 22.65 2.35 -1.19
CA ASP A 376 23.84 3.19 -1.29
C ASP A 376 23.86 4.21 -0.14
N PRO A 377 25.00 4.56 0.43
CA PRO A 377 25.09 5.62 1.42
C PRO A 377 24.82 7.02 0.81
N ASP A 378 25.12 7.22 -0.47
CA ASP A 378 24.91 8.49 -1.19
C ASP A 378 23.56 8.48 -1.92
N PRO A 379 22.59 9.36 -1.54
CA PRO A 379 21.29 9.42 -2.16
C PRO A 379 21.32 9.81 -3.65
N THR A 380 22.34 10.56 -4.11
CA THR A 380 22.45 10.96 -5.54
C THR A 380 22.92 9.78 -6.40
N VAL A 381 23.82 8.96 -5.87
CA VAL A 381 24.24 7.70 -6.49
C VAL A 381 23.06 6.73 -6.52
N LEU A 382 22.29 6.67 -5.43
CA LEU A 382 21.10 5.80 -5.35
C LEU A 382 20.06 6.14 -6.41
N ASP A 383 19.72 7.42 -6.61
CA ASP A 383 18.77 7.87 -7.64
C ASP A 383 19.25 7.48 -9.06
N SER A 384 20.54 7.75 -9.36
CA SER A 384 21.12 7.40 -10.67
C SER A 384 21.11 5.88 -10.94
N ARG A 385 21.38 5.07 -9.90
CA ARG A 385 21.35 3.61 -9.99
C ARG A 385 19.93 3.08 -10.14
N LEU A 386 18.95 3.73 -9.48
CA LEU A 386 17.56 3.36 -9.60
C LEU A 386 17.09 3.48 -11.04
N ASP A 387 17.36 4.63 -11.68
CA ASP A 387 17.01 4.88 -13.10
C ASP A 387 17.73 3.92 -14.05
N ALA A 388 19.04 3.73 -13.88
CA ALA A 388 19.83 2.84 -14.71
C ALA A 388 19.37 1.38 -14.61
N THR A 389 19.07 0.89 -13.41
CA THR A 389 18.58 -0.47 -13.20
C THR A 389 17.16 -0.65 -13.73
N ALA A 390 16.28 0.36 -13.61
CA ALA A 390 14.95 0.34 -14.18
C ALA A 390 14.98 0.21 -15.71
N GLN A 391 15.85 0.97 -16.38
CA GLN A 391 16.05 0.89 -17.82
C GLN A 391 16.59 -0.49 -18.24
N LEU A 392 17.60 -1.01 -17.52
CA LEU A 392 18.21 -2.30 -17.81
C LEU A 392 17.20 -3.44 -17.68
N VAL A 393 16.45 -3.51 -16.59
CA VAL A 393 15.45 -4.55 -16.35
C VAL A 393 14.28 -4.42 -17.32
N GLY A 394 13.79 -3.20 -17.56
CA GLY A 394 12.73 -2.96 -18.56
C GLY A 394 13.10 -3.42 -19.95
N ALA A 395 14.32 -3.10 -20.43
CA ALA A 395 14.84 -3.55 -21.71
C ALA A 395 15.13 -5.06 -21.77
N GLY A 396 15.30 -5.70 -20.62
CA GLY A 396 15.50 -7.15 -20.49
C GLY A 396 14.26 -7.97 -20.79
N PHE A 397 13.05 -7.43 -20.61
CA PHE A 397 11.81 -8.07 -21.00
C PHE A 397 11.67 -8.14 -22.53
N GLY A 398 11.23 -9.29 -23.05
CA GLY A 398 10.75 -9.43 -24.42
C GLY A 398 9.23 -9.60 -24.42
N TRP A 399 8.57 -8.96 -25.38
CA TRP A 399 7.12 -8.98 -25.55
C TRP A 399 6.74 -9.39 -26.98
N ASP A 400 5.56 -9.98 -27.16
CA ASP A 400 4.94 -9.99 -28.48
C ASP A 400 4.28 -8.61 -28.68
N ASP A 401 4.58 -7.98 -29.83
CA ASP A 401 4.04 -6.67 -30.18
C ASP A 401 2.59 -6.77 -30.66
N THR A 402 1.68 -7.20 -29.79
CA THR A 402 0.25 -7.07 -30.07
C THR A 402 -0.19 -5.67 -29.73
N ASP A 403 -0.93 -5.00 -30.65
CA ASP A 403 -1.42 -3.65 -30.41
C ASP A 403 -2.19 -3.57 -29.08
N PRO A 404 -1.84 -2.64 -28.18
CA PRO A 404 -2.57 -2.48 -26.95
C PRO A 404 -4.02 -2.04 -27.28
N PRO A 405 -5.02 -2.48 -26.50
CA PRO A 405 -6.35 -1.92 -26.59
C PRO A 405 -6.27 -0.42 -26.36
N ALA A 406 -7.17 0.35 -27.01
CA ALA A 406 -7.26 1.78 -26.77
C ALA A 406 -7.27 2.07 -25.26
N PRO A 407 -6.51 3.06 -24.78
CA PRO A 407 -6.41 3.33 -23.36
C PRO A 407 -7.82 3.51 -22.81
N VAL A 408 -8.15 2.74 -21.77
CA VAL A 408 -9.31 3.02 -20.93
C VAL A 408 -8.99 4.36 -20.29
N SER A 409 -9.69 5.41 -20.70
CA SER A 409 -9.43 6.80 -20.34
C SER A 409 -9.52 7.01 -18.83
N ALA A 410 -8.41 6.86 -18.14
CA ALA A 410 -8.22 7.38 -16.80
C ALA A 410 -7.35 8.66 -16.80
N VAL A 411 -6.76 9.00 -17.96
CA VAL A 411 -5.98 10.24 -18.12
C VAL A 411 -6.15 10.72 -19.57
N SER A 412 -7.23 11.42 -19.87
CA SER A 412 -7.32 12.22 -21.08
C SER A 412 -6.83 13.62 -20.77
N GLY A 413 -5.66 14.03 -21.28
CA GLY A 413 -5.28 15.42 -21.24
C GLY A 413 -3.79 15.70 -21.21
N ARG A 414 -3.03 15.21 -22.20
CA ARG A 414 -1.91 16.00 -22.72
C ARG A 414 -2.35 16.59 -24.05
N THR A 415 -2.80 17.84 -24.03
CA THR A 415 -2.75 18.68 -25.23
C THR A 415 -1.29 18.95 -25.52
N GLU A 416 -0.82 18.48 -26.66
CA GLU A 416 0.44 18.90 -27.24
C GLU A 416 0.41 20.44 -27.41
N GLY A 417 1.05 21.14 -26.50
CA GLY A 417 1.43 22.55 -26.66
C GLY A 417 2.70 22.61 -27.45
N GLY A 418 2.56 22.76 -28.77
CA GLY A 418 3.66 23.08 -29.67
C GLY A 418 4.29 24.45 -29.34
N PRO A 419 5.55 24.66 -29.66
CA PRO A 419 6.32 25.84 -29.26
C PRO A 419 5.89 27.09 -30.04
N ARG A 420 5.74 28.22 -29.33
CA ARG A 420 6.03 29.55 -29.82
C ARG A 420 6.79 30.35 -28.79
#